data_0c8efa9e00ee6e6292b3b92a6b7b6329
#
_entry.id   0c8efa9e00ee6e6292b3b92a6b7b6329
#
_cell.length_a   1.000
_cell.length_b   1.000
_cell.length_c   1.000
_cell.angle_alpha   90.00
_cell.angle_beta   90.00
_cell.angle_gamma   90.00
#
_symmetry.space_group_name_H-M   'P 1'
#
loop_
_entity.id
_entity.type
_entity.pdbx_description
1 polymer ?
#
loop_
_entity_poly.entity_id
_entity_poly.type
_entity_poly.pdbx_seq_one_letter_code
_entity_poly.pdbx_strand_id
1 'polypeptide(L)'
;MKELHLALIGGPQYDVLLDLLPAFEQQTGYRLHVDVRLPHVELNERMAHDLGTENGHYDLISTHTKYCPSQAEHLCPLDELVSADELTDFVPRVLELCRFADGTDPARERLMQLPRNFDARILFYRADLIPAPQTWREAAAQMSRHKRDGFYGFAFPGRHSGLFGTFYELLGVAGGDLFDAHLNPIFNSEAGEWALDYLHRLHSIDKVTPLDLLEHWYYDEVSERFRAGDVLMVGDWPAFYGLYRQRETCAVFDQFDVATYPAGPAGIRRAYAGGHTFAIPKAARDPDGGLALAKYLTSPSVQWHEASVGGHTPVRQSIFEKIKMTQSGRDAKRMAVLEETVTQYAMIPPKFAKYPLIEDILWAGVQQAMTGAQTPKETLSLMEKKVREALA
;
A
#
# COMPACT_ATOMS: atom_id res chain seq x y z
N MET A 1 -17.49 32.85 -0.29
CA MET A 1 -16.88 31.70 -0.99
C MET A 1 -16.98 30.54 -0.01
N LYS A 2 -17.49 29.39 -0.42
CA LYS A 2 -17.49 28.20 0.45
C LYS A 2 -16.09 27.64 0.55
N GLU A 3 -15.71 27.15 1.72
CA GLU A 3 -14.37 26.63 1.98
C GLU A 3 -14.46 25.15 2.38
N LEU A 4 -13.49 24.33 1.94
CA LEU A 4 -13.36 22.94 2.36
C LEU A 4 -11.99 22.72 2.98
N HIS A 5 -11.96 22.03 4.11
CA HIS A 5 -10.78 21.69 4.89
C HIS A 5 -10.39 20.22 4.70
N LEU A 6 -9.16 19.96 4.31
CA LEU A 6 -8.72 18.65 3.82
C LEU A 6 -7.56 18.10 4.62
N ALA A 7 -7.59 16.79 4.89
CA ALA A 7 -6.42 16.04 5.32
C ALA A 7 -6.05 15.03 4.24
N LEU A 8 -4.95 15.25 3.54
CA LEU A 8 -4.53 14.45 2.39
C LEU A 8 -3.22 13.72 2.65
N ILE A 9 -3.10 12.54 2.05
CA ILE A 9 -1.82 11.85 1.99
C ILE A 9 -0.86 12.65 1.11
N GLY A 10 0.40 12.77 1.55
CA GLY A 10 1.50 13.43 0.85
C GLY A 10 2.63 12.45 0.54
N GLY A 11 3.49 12.87 -0.34
CA GLY A 11 4.66 12.13 -0.80
C GLY A 11 4.79 12.20 -2.33
N PRO A 12 6.00 11.99 -2.87
CA PRO A 12 6.29 12.21 -4.29
C PRO A 12 5.35 11.45 -5.24
N GLN A 13 4.91 10.25 -4.85
CA GLN A 13 3.99 9.44 -5.64
C GLN A 13 2.52 9.88 -5.55
N TYR A 14 2.14 10.70 -4.54
CA TYR A 14 0.76 11.13 -4.33
C TYR A 14 0.48 12.56 -4.79
N ASP A 15 1.54 13.36 -5.00
CA ASP A 15 1.45 14.80 -5.24
C ASP A 15 0.78 15.16 -6.56
N VAL A 16 0.73 14.24 -7.51
CA VAL A 16 0.00 14.39 -8.79
C VAL A 16 -1.47 14.77 -8.58
N LEU A 17 -2.07 14.42 -7.43
CA LEU A 17 -3.44 14.79 -7.10
C LEU A 17 -3.59 16.30 -6.88
N LEU A 18 -2.56 16.96 -6.33
CA LEU A 18 -2.60 18.38 -6.00
C LEU A 18 -2.76 19.27 -7.24
N ASP A 19 -2.24 18.82 -8.39
CA ASP A 19 -2.37 19.52 -9.66
C ASP A 19 -3.83 19.64 -10.14
N LEU A 20 -4.70 18.78 -9.62
CA LEU A 20 -6.11 18.69 -10.02
C LEU A 20 -7.05 19.51 -9.13
N LEU A 21 -6.62 19.92 -7.93
CA LEU A 21 -7.44 20.69 -6.99
C LEU A 21 -7.91 22.05 -7.55
N PRO A 22 -7.05 22.84 -8.23
CA PRO A 22 -7.46 24.13 -8.82
C PRO A 22 -8.62 24.01 -9.82
N ALA A 23 -8.70 22.89 -10.56
CA ALA A 23 -9.78 22.69 -11.52
C ALA A 23 -11.14 22.49 -10.81
N PHE A 24 -11.17 21.83 -9.65
CA PHE A 24 -12.36 21.71 -8.84
C PHE A 24 -12.81 23.09 -8.29
N GLU A 25 -11.86 23.90 -7.79
CA GLU A 25 -12.15 25.25 -7.30
C GLU A 25 -12.80 26.11 -8.41
N GLN A 26 -12.26 26.08 -9.62
CA GLN A 26 -12.79 26.80 -10.77
C GLN A 26 -14.18 26.35 -11.18
N GLN A 27 -14.45 25.04 -11.14
CA GLN A 27 -15.74 24.48 -11.55
C GLN A 27 -16.86 24.72 -10.54
N THR A 28 -16.53 24.77 -9.25
CA THR A 28 -17.54 24.74 -8.18
C THR A 28 -17.62 26.05 -7.40
N GLY A 29 -16.59 26.88 -7.44
CA GLY A 29 -16.48 28.10 -6.63
C GLY A 29 -16.11 27.84 -5.16
N TYR A 30 -15.78 26.62 -4.79
CA TYR A 30 -15.16 26.29 -3.50
C TYR A 30 -13.73 26.82 -3.45
N ARG A 31 -13.22 27.04 -2.24
CA ARG A 31 -11.81 27.20 -1.93
C ARG A 31 -11.35 26.01 -1.09
N LEU A 32 -10.24 25.40 -1.49
CA LEU A 32 -9.69 24.22 -0.83
C LEU A 32 -8.51 24.60 0.07
N HIS A 33 -8.56 24.14 1.32
CA HIS A 33 -7.49 24.27 2.29
C HIS A 33 -6.94 22.88 2.63
N VAL A 34 -5.74 22.57 2.20
CA VAL A 34 -5.03 21.33 2.57
C VAL A 34 -4.36 21.60 3.93
N ASP A 35 -5.11 21.40 5.02
CA ASP A 35 -4.65 21.70 6.39
C ASP A 35 -3.62 20.66 6.87
N VAL A 36 -3.77 19.42 6.43
CA VAL A 36 -2.87 18.31 6.72
C VAL A 36 -2.42 17.65 5.43
N ARG A 37 -1.11 17.54 5.24
CA ARG A 37 -0.49 16.75 4.18
C ARG A 37 0.71 16.03 4.76
N LEU A 38 0.55 14.74 5.03
CA LEU A 38 1.54 13.92 5.71
C LEU A 38 1.75 12.60 4.96
N PRO A 39 2.92 11.97 5.09
CA PRO A 39 3.15 10.60 4.63
C PRO A 39 2.17 9.61 5.27
N HIS A 40 2.14 8.39 4.74
CA HIS A 40 1.12 7.38 5.06
C HIS A 40 0.98 7.10 6.57
N VAL A 41 2.08 6.87 7.27
CA VAL A 41 2.05 6.50 8.70
C VAL A 41 1.58 7.68 9.53
N GLU A 42 2.23 8.82 9.38
CA GLU A 42 1.97 10.06 10.13
C GLU A 42 0.55 10.58 9.89
N LEU A 43 0.03 10.41 8.65
CA LEU A 43 -1.36 10.77 8.37
C LEU A 43 -2.33 9.89 9.17
N ASN A 44 -2.11 8.57 9.22
CA ASN A 44 -3.01 7.68 9.94
C ASN A 44 -2.95 7.90 11.46
N GLU A 45 -1.77 8.14 12.02
CA GLU A 45 -1.60 8.55 13.42
C GLU A 45 -2.33 9.88 13.70
N ARG A 46 -2.19 10.85 12.81
CA ARG A 46 -2.88 12.13 12.91
C ARG A 46 -4.39 11.96 12.84
N MET A 47 -4.91 11.15 11.94
CA MET A 47 -6.36 10.87 11.84
C MET A 47 -6.87 10.11 13.07
N ALA A 48 -6.13 9.15 13.60
CA ALA A 48 -6.49 8.45 14.84
C ALA A 48 -6.57 9.42 16.05
N HIS A 49 -5.75 10.47 16.06
CA HIS A 49 -5.78 11.49 17.11
C HIS A 49 -6.90 12.52 16.90
N ASP A 50 -7.08 13.01 15.67
CA ASP A 50 -7.96 14.16 15.40
C ASP A 50 -9.43 13.77 15.27
N LEU A 51 -9.73 12.61 14.63
CA LEU A 51 -11.11 12.16 14.46
C LEU A 51 -11.79 11.93 15.81
N GLY A 52 -12.99 12.46 15.98
CA GLY A 52 -13.72 12.42 17.24
C GLY A 52 -13.35 13.55 18.23
N THR A 53 -12.42 14.43 17.87
CA THR A 53 -12.04 15.63 18.67
C THR A 53 -12.45 16.91 17.96
N GLU A 54 -12.32 18.06 18.67
CA GLU A 54 -12.55 19.39 18.08
C GLU A 54 -11.54 19.73 16.95
N ASN A 55 -10.43 19.01 16.85
CA ASN A 55 -9.42 19.19 15.80
C ASN A 55 -9.78 18.45 14.50
N GLY A 56 -10.75 17.55 14.52
CA GLY A 56 -11.13 16.67 13.40
C GLY A 56 -12.14 17.26 12.42
N HIS A 57 -12.24 18.58 12.28
CA HIS A 57 -13.20 19.26 11.39
C HIS A 57 -12.73 19.34 9.94
N TYR A 58 -12.33 18.21 9.38
CA TYR A 58 -12.03 18.07 7.95
C TYR A 58 -13.33 17.78 7.20
N ASP A 59 -13.47 18.32 5.98
CA ASP A 59 -14.59 18.03 5.09
C ASP A 59 -14.30 16.81 4.21
N LEU A 60 -13.02 16.51 3.99
CA LEU A 60 -12.53 15.30 3.32
C LEU A 60 -11.23 14.83 3.94
N ILE A 61 -11.08 13.52 4.12
CA ILE A 61 -9.83 12.91 4.53
C ILE A 61 -9.37 11.85 3.53
N SER A 62 -8.06 11.75 3.33
CA SER A 62 -7.44 10.54 2.79
C SER A 62 -7.30 9.51 3.90
N THR A 63 -7.67 8.27 3.63
CA THR A 63 -7.45 7.14 4.51
C THR A 63 -7.07 5.90 3.69
N HIS A 64 -7.09 4.72 4.26
CA HIS A 64 -6.71 3.48 3.60
C HIS A 64 -7.67 2.36 3.97
N THR A 65 -7.91 1.42 3.05
CA THR A 65 -8.85 0.30 3.23
C THR A 65 -8.62 -0.50 4.52
N LYS A 66 -7.39 -0.59 5.01
CA LYS A 66 -7.04 -1.33 6.25
C LYS A 66 -7.23 -0.52 7.54
N TYR A 67 -7.09 0.83 7.48
CA TYR A 67 -7.24 1.68 8.67
C TYR A 67 -8.66 2.18 8.88
N CYS A 68 -9.41 2.31 7.80
CA CYS A 68 -10.75 2.85 7.86
C CYS A 68 -11.71 2.15 8.85
N PRO A 69 -11.64 0.81 9.07
CA PRO A 69 -12.45 0.16 10.10
C PRO A 69 -12.21 0.68 11.52
N SER A 70 -10.98 1.12 11.86
CA SER A 70 -10.68 1.73 13.16
C SER A 70 -11.21 3.16 13.30
N GLN A 71 -11.55 3.80 12.18
CA GLN A 71 -12.08 5.17 12.10
C GLN A 71 -13.60 5.20 11.89
N ALA A 72 -14.24 4.04 11.71
CA ALA A 72 -15.62 3.90 11.22
C ALA A 72 -16.65 4.69 12.02
N GLU A 73 -16.52 4.74 13.36
CA GLU A 73 -17.45 5.46 14.23
C GLU A 73 -17.45 6.99 13.98
N HIS A 74 -16.38 7.51 13.37
CA HIS A 74 -16.21 8.92 13.08
C HIS A 74 -16.50 9.30 11.62
N LEU A 75 -16.88 8.34 10.76
CA LEU A 75 -17.08 8.53 9.33
C LEU A 75 -18.57 8.47 8.94
N CYS A 76 -18.92 9.24 7.91
CA CYS A 76 -20.27 9.23 7.33
C CYS A 76 -20.42 8.03 6.40
N PRO A 77 -21.47 7.21 6.54
CA PRO A 77 -21.84 6.23 5.52
C PRO A 77 -22.29 6.92 4.23
N LEU A 78 -21.89 6.35 3.10
CA LEU A 78 -22.10 6.95 1.77
C LEU A 78 -23.21 6.26 0.95
N ASP A 79 -23.83 5.17 1.44
CA ASP A 79 -24.79 4.36 0.68
C ASP A 79 -25.98 5.15 0.13
N GLU A 80 -26.46 6.15 0.85
CA GLU A 80 -27.60 7.00 0.44
C GLU A 80 -27.15 8.25 -0.34
N LEU A 81 -25.85 8.53 -0.36
CA LEU A 81 -25.25 9.73 -0.93
C LEU A 81 -24.60 9.49 -2.29
N VAL A 82 -24.30 8.22 -2.61
CA VAL A 82 -23.70 7.79 -3.86
C VAL A 82 -24.64 6.78 -4.52
N SER A 83 -25.14 7.10 -5.70
CA SER A 83 -26.09 6.24 -6.40
C SER A 83 -25.40 4.95 -6.92
N ALA A 84 -26.19 3.91 -7.14
CA ALA A 84 -25.68 2.68 -7.72
C ALA A 84 -25.05 2.91 -9.11
N ASP A 85 -25.60 3.81 -9.91
CA ASP A 85 -25.08 4.15 -11.24
C ASP A 85 -23.69 4.79 -11.16
N GLU A 86 -23.42 5.62 -10.16
CA GLU A 86 -22.09 6.22 -9.92
C GLU A 86 -21.04 5.17 -9.54
N LEU A 87 -21.47 4.04 -8.98
CA LEU A 87 -20.59 2.95 -8.53
C LEU A 87 -20.31 1.89 -9.60
N THR A 88 -21.08 1.83 -10.69
CA THR A 88 -21.02 0.74 -11.69
C THR A 88 -19.67 0.61 -12.39
N ASP A 89 -18.95 1.71 -12.60
CA ASP A 89 -17.63 1.73 -13.25
C ASP A 89 -16.47 1.41 -12.29
N PHE A 90 -16.71 1.39 -10.98
CA PHE A 90 -15.67 0.97 -10.04
C PHE A 90 -15.46 -0.55 -10.08
N VAL A 91 -14.22 -0.98 -9.88
CA VAL A 91 -13.89 -2.41 -9.74
C VAL A 91 -14.64 -2.97 -8.53
N PRO A 92 -15.52 -3.98 -8.68
CA PRO A 92 -16.40 -4.44 -7.60
C PRO A 92 -15.64 -4.87 -6.35
N ARG A 93 -14.54 -5.64 -6.50
CA ARG A 93 -13.71 -6.10 -5.38
C ARG A 93 -13.11 -4.93 -4.59
N VAL A 94 -12.80 -3.81 -5.23
CA VAL A 94 -12.27 -2.62 -4.55
C VAL A 94 -13.38 -1.91 -3.76
N LEU A 95 -14.61 -1.86 -4.29
CA LEU A 95 -15.76 -1.35 -3.54
C LEU A 95 -16.09 -2.21 -2.31
N GLU A 96 -15.95 -3.52 -2.39
CA GLU A 96 -16.11 -4.42 -1.24
C GLU A 96 -15.12 -4.08 -0.11
N LEU A 97 -13.90 -3.68 -0.45
CA LEU A 97 -12.91 -3.22 0.53
C LEU A 97 -13.28 -1.88 1.19
N CYS A 98 -14.13 -1.09 0.54
CA CYS A 98 -14.63 0.18 1.06
C CYS A 98 -15.90 0.03 1.91
N ARG A 99 -16.41 -1.20 2.07
CA ARG A 99 -17.58 -1.52 2.88
C ARG A 99 -17.16 -2.17 4.19
N PHE A 100 -17.69 -1.67 5.30
CA PHE A 100 -17.51 -2.24 6.64
C PHE A 100 -18.56 -1.67 7.60
N ALA A 101 -18.68 -2.27 8.79
CA ALA A 101 -19.60 -1.83 9.81
C ALA A 101 -19.24 -0.42 10.31
N ASP A 102 -20.22 0.44 10.47
CA ASP A 102 -20.07 1.84 10.92
C ASP A 102 -19.99 2.01 12.46
N GLY A 103 -19.86 0.89 13.18
CA GLY A 103 -19.84 0.86 14.64
C GLY A 103 -21.23 0.80 15.29
N THR A 104 -22.32 1.03 14.55
CA THR A 104 -23.69 0.98 15.10
C THR A 104 -24.31 -0.40 15.00
N ASP A 105 -24.03 -1.14 13.92
CA ASP A 105 -24.48 -2.52 13.70
C ASP A 105 -23.36 -3.33 13.06
N PRO A 106 -22.69 -4.24 13.81
CA PRO A 106 -21.61 -5.06 13.30
C PRO A 106 -22.00 -6.00 12.15
N ALA A 107 -23.28 -6.32 12.00
CA ALA A 107 -23.78 -7.19 10.94
C ALA A 107 -24.07 -6.44 9.64
N ARG A 108 -24.07 -5.11 9.65
CA ARG A 108 -24.39 -4.27 8.50
C ARG A 108 -23.17 -3.55 7.96
N GLU A 109 -22.60 -4.08 6.89
CA GLU A 109 -21.57 -3.35 6.14
C GLU A 109 -22.17 -2.24 5.29
N ARG A 110 -21.60 -1.06 5.38
CA ARG A 110 -21.98 0.15 4.65
C ARG A 110 -20.82 0.65 3.80
N LEU A 111 -21.09 1.34 2.70
CA LEU A 111 -20.06 2.06 1.94
C LEU A 111 -19.57 3.24 2.79
N MET A 112 -18.34 3.19 3.29
CA MET A 112 -17.79 4.19 4.22
C MET A 112 -16.77 5.11 3.56
N GLN A 113 -16.33 4.79 2.33
CA GLN A 113 -15.28 5.52 1.63
C GLN A 113 -15.38 5.30 0.12
N LEU A 114 -14.82 6.23 -0.67
CA LEU A 114 -14.64 6.06 -2.11
C LEU A 114 -13.17 5.71 -2.41
N PRO A 115 -12.89 4.69 -3.23
CA PRO A 115 -11.53 4.28 -3.52
C PRO A 115 -10.86 5.27 -4.47
N ARG A 116 -9.61 5.66 -4.12
CA ARG A 116 -8.73 6.46 -4.97
C ARG A 116 -7.89 5.59 -5.90
N ASN A 117 -7.19 4.63 -5.33
CA ASN A 117 -6.37 3.65 -6.04
C ASN A 117 -6.42 2.30 -5.35
N PHE A 118 -6.08 1.25 -6.06
CA PHE A 118 -5.88 -0.08 -5.49
C PHE A 118 -4.64 -0.69 -6.09
N ASP A 119 -3.58 -0.71 -5.31
CA ASP A 119 -2.28 -1.15 -5.73
C ASP A 119 -1.92 -2.51 -5.12
N ALA A 120 -1.21 -3.33 -5.90
CA ALA A 120 -0.47 -4.49 -5.40
C ALA A 120 1.01 -4.25 -5.68
N ARG A 121 1.87 -4.61 -4.72
CA ARG A 121 3.31 -4.47 -4.90
C ARG A 121 3.78 -5.36 -6.04
N ILE A 122 4.69 -4.83 -6.85
CA ILE A 122 5.34 -5.55 -7.95
C ILE A 122 6.85 -5.48 -7.80
N LEU A 123 7.55 -6.39 -8.47
CA LEU A 123 9.00 -6.39 -8.48
C LEU A 123 9.52 -5.45 -9.58
N PHE A 124 10.35 -4.48 -9.19
CA PHE A 124 11.21 -3.72 -10.10
C PHE A 124 12.63 -4.29 -10.01
N TYR A 125 13.28 -4.52 -11.13
CA TYR A 125 14.60 -5.14 -11.16
C TYR A 125 15.47 -4.57 -12.27
N ARG A 126 16.79 -4.65 -12.10
CA ARG A 126 17.81 -4.26 -13.09
C ARG A 126 17.86 -5.30 -14.22
N ALA A 127 17.11 -5.04 -15.28
CA ALA A 127 16.99 -5.94 -16.45
C ALA A 127 18.27 -6.01 -17.29
N ASP A 128 19.15 -5.02 -17.16
CA ASP A 128 20.48 -5.02 -17.74
C ASP A 128 21.46 -5.95 -17.00
N LEU A 129 21.17 -6.34 -15.76
CA LEU A 129 22.03 -7.20 -14.92
C LEU A 129 21.49 -8.61 -14.74
N ILE A 130 20.18 -8.77 -14.64
CA ILE A 130 19.54 -10.06 -14.35
C ILE A 130 18.28 -10.29 -15.16
N PRO A 131 17.89 -11.53 -15.46
CA PRO A 131 16.52 -11.87 -15.82
C PRO A 131 15.60 -11.78 -14.60
N ALA A 132 14.28 -11.61 -14.83
CA ALA A 132 13.28 -11.65 -13.76
C ALA A 132 13.33 -12.98 -13.00
N PRO A 133 13.55 -12.99 -11.67
CA PRO A 133 13.60 -14.22 -10.89
C PRO A 133 12.20 -14.84 -10.83
N GLN A 134 12.14 -16.16 -11.03
CA GLN A 134 10.88 -16.91 -10.97
C GLN A 134 10.57 -17.38 -9.54
N THR A 135 11.60 -17.58 -8.72
CA THR A 135 11.48 -18.01 -7.34
C THR A 135 12.33 -17.16 -6.40
N TRP A 136 11.94 -17.06 -5.13
CA TRP A 136 12.73 -16.38 -4.11
C TRP A 136 14.11 -17.02 -3.91
N ARG A 137 14.25 -18.31 -4.24
CA ARG A 137 15.56 -18.98 -4.26
C ARG A 137 16.46 -18.45 -5.38
N GLU A 138 15.91 -18.26 -6.58
CA GLU A 138 16.64 -17.64 -7.71
C GLU A 138 17.00 -16.18 -7.38
N ALA A 139 16.05 -15.43 -6.81
CA ALA A 139 16.30 -14.08 -6.36
C ALA A 139 17.49 -14.01 -5.38
N ALA A 140 17.51 -14.85 -4.35
CA ALA A 140 18.61 -14.92 -3.39
C ALA A 140 19.97 -15.24 -4.07
N ALA A 141 19.99 -16.17 -5.02
CA ALA A 141 21.20 -16.50 -5.78
C ALA A 141 21.68 -15.31 -6.65
N GLN A 142 20.76 -14.57 -7.27
CA GLN A 142 21.08 -13.36 -8.04
C GLN A 142 21.61 -12.25 -7.14
N MET A 143 20.99 -12.00 -5.97
CA MET A 143 21.43 -11.03 -4.98
C MET A 143 22.87 -11.31 -4.53
N SER A 144 23.14 -12.54 -4.12
CA SER A 144 24.47 -12.95 -3.65
C SER A 144 25.55 -12.82 -4.73
N ARG A 145 25.21 -13.14 -5.99
CA ARG A 145 26.14 -13.04 -7.14
C ARG A 145 26.50 -11.60 -7.48
N HIS A 146 25.60 -10.63 -7.27
CA HIS A 146 25.81 -9.24 -7.61
C HIS A 146 26.20 -8.36 -6.42
N LYS A 147 26.34 -8.98 -5.23
CA LYS A 147 26.75 -8.25 -4.01
C LYS A 147 28.14 -7.63 -4.20
N ARG A 148 28.25 -6.34 -3.88
CA ARG A 148 29.48 -5.55 -3.85
C ARG A 148 29.29 -4.32 -2.96
N ASP A 149 30.39 -3.66 -2.60
CA ASP A 149 30.32 -2.44 -1.78
C ASP A 149 29.47 -1.36 -2.45
N GLY A 150 28.54 -0.80 -1.69
CA GLY A 150 27.61 0.25 -2.16
C GLY A 150 26.53 -0.24 -3.11
N PHE A 151 26.38 -1.55 -3.33
CA PHE A 151 25.34 -2.12 -4.18
C PHE A 151 24.64 -3.29 -3.49
N TYR A 152 23.33 -3.19 -3.36
CA TYR A 152 22.51 -4.13 -2.62
C TYR A 152 21.68 -5.03 -3.53
N GLY A 153 21.45 -6.25 -3.10
CA GLY A 153 20.65 -7.23 -3.85
C GLY A 153 19.15 -6.96 -3.79
N PHE A 154 18.64 -6.56 -2.63
CA PHE A 154 17.23 -6.28 -2.42
C PHE A 154 17.03 -5.18 -1.39
N ALA A 155 16.20 -4.21 -1.71
CA ALA A 155 15.74 -3.21 -0.77
C ALA A 155 14.22 -3.23 -0.64
N PHE A 156 13.77 -3.04 0.58
CA PHE A 156 12.38 -2.97 0.98
C PHE A 156 12.27 -2.07 2.24
N PRO A 157 11.08 -1.56 2.58
CA PRO A 157 10.94 -0.77 3.79
C PRO A 157 11.28 -1.58 5.04
N GLY A 158 12.16 -1.04 5.89
CA GLY A 158 12.64 -1.69 7.12
C GLY A 158 11.78 -1.41 8.36
N ARG A 159 10.68 -0.66 8.22
CA ARG A 159 9.83 -0.21 9.33
C ARG A 159 8.36 -0.21 8.98
N HIS A 160 7.51 -0.15 10.03
CA HIS A 160 6.07 0.05 9.94
C HIS A 160 5.37 -0.91 8.97
N SER A 161 4.29 -0.45 8.37
CA SER A 161 3.49 -1.22 7.41
C SER A 161 4.27 -1.73 6.19
N GLY A 162 5.38 -1.09 5.86
CA GLY A 162 6.24 -1.52 4.76
C GLY A 162 6.99 -2.82 5.08
N LEU A 163 7.59 -2.92 6.26
CA LEU A 163 8.24 -4.14 6.74
C LEU A 163 7.22 -5.24 7.00
N PHE A 164 6.09 -4.89 7.64
CA PHE A 164 4.97 -5.80 7.78
C PHE A 164 4.57 -6.40 6.43
N GLY A 165 4.38 -5.57 5.40
CA GLY A 165 4.00 -6.03 4.06
C GLY A 165 4.99 -7.03 3.47
N THR A 166 6.29 -6.79 3.64
CA THR A 166 7.33 -7.72 3.16
C THR A 166 7.28 -9.07 3.90
N PHE A 167 7.09 -9.06 5.22
CA PHE A 167 6.87 -10.29 5.98
C PHE A 167 5.60 -11.02 5.53
N TYR A 168 4.50 -10.29 5.36
CA TYR A 168 3.20 -10.85 4.96
C TYR A 168 3.26 -11.52 3.59
N GLU A 169 3.95 -10.91 2.64
CA GLU A 169 4.20 -11.52 1.32
C GLU A 169 4.98 -12.83 1.44
N LEU A 170 6.06 -12.83 2.22
CA LEU A 170 6.89 -14.02 2.42
C LEU A 170 6.13 -15.13 3.17
N LEU A 171 5.36 -14.79 4.19
CA LEU A 171 4.44 -15.71 4.86
C LEU A 171 3.49 -16.37 3.85
N GLY A 172 2.86 -15.54 3.01
CA GLY A 172 1.90 -16.02 2.01
C GLY A 172 2.50 -16.90 0.92
N VAL A 173 3.70 -16.57 0.41
CA VAL A 173 4.38 -17.42 -0.60
C VAL A 173 4.90 -18.74 0.00
N ALA A 174 5.03 -18.81 1.33
CA ALA A 174 5.33 -20.05 2.07
C ALA A 174 4.04 -20.86 2.39
N GLY A 175 2.87 -20.37 2.01
CA GLY A 175 1.58 -21.04 2.22
C GLY A 175 0.91 -20.72 3.57
N GLY A 176 1.40 -19.70 4.31
CA GLY A 176 0.82 -19.23 5.56
C GLY A 176 -0.15 -18.07 5.37
N ASP A 177 -0.82 -17.69 6.45
CA ASP A 177 -1.65 -16.50 6.57
C ASP A 177 -1.55 -15.95 8.01
N LEU A 178 -2.05 -14.72 8.21
CA LEU A 178 -2.05 -14.07 9.52
C LEU A 178 -3.10 -14.66 10.47
N PHE A 179 -4.32 -14.86 9.96
CA PHE A 179 -5.48 -15.24 10.74
C PHE A 179 -6.32 -16.29 10.01
N ASP A 180 -7.03 -17.09 10.77
CA ASP A 180 -8.14 -17.89 10.26
C ASP A 180 -9.43 -17.05 10.09
N ALA A 181 -10.51 -17.68 9.63
CA ALA A 181 -11.81 -17.03 9.42
C ALA A 181 -12.46 -16.48 10.72
N HIS A 182 -11.95 -16.89 11.87
CA HIS A 182 -12.42 -16.45 13.21
C HIS A 182 -11.48 -15.44 13.87
N LEU A 183 -10.55 -14.87 13.09
CA LEU A 183 -9.49 -13.97 13.56
C LEU A 183 -8.55 -14.58 14.62
N ASN A 184 -8.43 -15.91 14.67
CA ASN A 184 -7.37 -16.52 15.47
C ASN A 184 -6.03 -16.37 14.73
N PRO A 185 -4.95 -15.92 15.39
CA PRO A 185 -3.64 -15.84 14.76
C PRO A 185 -3.11 -17.23 14.41
N ILE A 186 -2.70 -17.41 13.13
CA ILE A 186 -2.16 -18.67 12.58
C ILE A 186 -0.77 -18.51 11.95
N PHE A 187 -0.19 -17.31 12.02
CA PHE A 187 1.12 -17.02 11.45
C PHE A 187 2.29 -17.70 12.19
N ASN A 188 2.09 -18.16 13.43
CA ASN A 188 3.07 -18.95 14.18
C ASN A 188 3.07 -20.40 13.66
N SER A 189 3.76 -20.60 12.55
CA SER A 189 3.74 -21.81 11.74
C SER A 189 5.08 -22.01 11.02
N GLU A 190 5.29 -23.13 10.37
CA GLU A 190 6.47 -23.37 9.53
C GLU A 190 6.64 -22.30 8.44
N ALA A 191 5.54 -21.81 7.87
CA ALA A 191 5.56 -20.73 6.89
C ALA A 191 6.05 -19.41 7.51
N GLY A 192 5.62 -19.09 8.73
CA GLY A 192 6.10 -17.94 9.48
C GLY A 192 7.58 -18.05 9.86
N GLU A 193 8.01 -19.23 10.31
CA GLU A 193 9.42 -19.49 10.62
C GLU A 193 10.29 -19.28 9.36
N TRP A 194 9.86 -19.84 8.21
CA TRP A 194 10.57 -19.66 6.95
C TRP A 194 10.64 -18.18 6.54
N ALA A 195 9.56 -17.43 6.67
CA ALA A 195 9.52 -16.01 6.28
C ALA A 195 10.49 -15.17 7.11
N LEU A 196 10.52 -15.37 8.43
CA LEU A 196 11.44 -14.66 9.32
C LEU A 196 12.91 -15.11 9.11
N ASP A 197 13.15 -16.41 8.94
CA ASP A 197 14.51 -16.92 8.64
C ASP A 197 15.03 -16.34 7.32
N TYR A 198 14.18 -16.26 6.30
CA TYR A 198 14.54 -15.69 5.01
C TYR A 198 14.95 -14.21 5.14
N LEU A 199 14.17 -13.38 5.85
CA LEU A 199 14.51 -11.99 6.10
C LEU A 199 15.78 -11.82 6.93
N HIS A 200 15.94 -12.61 7.99
CA HIS A 200 17.15 -12.62 8.82
C HIS A 200 18.37 -12.98 7.97
N ARG A 201 18.29 -13.99 7.13
CA ARG A 201 19.39 -14.38 6.24
C ARG A 201 19.76 -13.27 5.28
N LEU A 202 18.79 -12.67 4.57
CA LEU A 202 19.08 -11.58 3.63
C LEU A 202 19.78 -10.40 4.30
N HIS A 203 19.35 -10.04 5.51
CA HIS A 203 19.86 -8.85 6.21
C HIS A 203 21.15 -9.13 7.00
N SER A 204 21.13 -10.09 7.91
CA SER A 204 22.20 -10.31 8.89
C SER A 204 23.26 -11.28 8.45
N ILE A 205 22.92 -12.33 7.67
CA ILE A 205 23.85 -13.39 7.26
C ILE A 205 24.45 -13.07 5.89
N ASP A 206 23.60 -12.99 4.86
CA ASP A 206 24.05 -12.78 3.49
C ASP A 206 24.42 -11.31 3.23
N LYS A 207 23.85 -10.38 4.04
CA LYS A 207 24.10 -8.93 3.99
C LYS A 207 23.90 -8.36 2.58
N VAL A 208 22.79 -8.74 1.95
CA VAL A 208 22.42 -8.30 0.59
C VAL A 208 21.42 -7.16 0.60
N THR A 209 20.99 -6.71 1.78
CA THR A 209 20.15 -5.53 2.00
C THR A 209 20.98 -4.38 2.60
N PRO A 210 20.52 -3.12 2.53
CA PRO A 210 21.17 -2.01 3.22
C PRO A 210 21.33 -2.26 4.72
N LEU A 211 22.49 -1.92 5.29
CA LEU A 211 22.79 -2.19 6.70
C LEU A 211 21.92 -1.38 7.66
N ASP A 212 21.58 -0.14 7.26
CA ASP A 212 20.75 0.81 7.99
C ASP A 212 19.25 0.70 7.64
N LEU A 213 18.87 -0.35 6.89
CA LEU A 213 17.49 -0.56 6.41
C LEU A 213 16.47 -0.50 7.55
N LEU A 214 16.74 -1.16 8.67
CA LEU A 214 15.82 -1.24 9.81
C LEU A 214 15.70 0.08 10.61
N GLU A 215 16.63 1.01 10.44
CA GLU A 215 16.68 2.25 11.20
C GLU A 215 16.02 3.40 10.47
N HIS A 216 16.22 3.49 9.14
CA HIS A 216 15.91 4.71 8.39
C HIS A 216 15.01 4.50 7.17
N TRP A 217 14.95 3.27 6.60
CA TRP A 217 14.33 3.10 5.29
C TRP A 217 12.83 2.85 5.36
N TYR A 218 12.11 3.68 4.59
CA TYR A 218 10.73 3.47 4.21
C TYR A 218 10.64 3.49 2.69
N TYR A 219 9.47 3.71 2.10
CA TYR A 219 9.31 3.59 0.64
C TYR A 219 10.09 4.63 -0.16
N ASP A 220 10.20 5.86 0.34
CA ASP A 220 10.89 6.94 -0.37
C ASP A 220 12.40 6.65 -0.46
N GLU A 221 13.03 6.21 0.63
CA GLU A 221 14.45 5.82 0.65
C GLU A 221 14.72 4.61 -0.26
N VAL A 222 13.81 3.61 -0.26
CA VAL A 222 13.90 2.46 -1.18
C VAL A 222 13.87 2.93 -2.63
N SER A 223 12.90 3.80 -2.97
CA SER A 223 12.75 4.37 -4.31
C SER A 223 13.96 5.20 -4.72
N GLU A 224 14.48 6.06 -3.85
CA GLU A 224 15.67 6.88 -4.12
C GLU A 224 16.88 6.04 -4.47
N ARG A 225 17.15 4.97 -3.71
CA ARG A 225 18.28 4.08 -3.95
C ARG A 225 18.14 3.27 -5.22
N PHE A 226 16.93 2.82 -5.56
CA PHE A 226 16.69 2.17 -6.84
C PHE A 226 16.93 3.12 -8.01
N ARG A 227 16.44 4.36 -7.92
CA ARG A 227 16.69 5.40 -8.94
C ARG A 227 18.15 5.78 -9.08
N ALA A 228 18.90 5.78 -7.97
CA ALA A 228 20.36 6.00 -7.98
C ALA A 228 21.14 4.85 -8.64
N GLY A 229 20.53 3.66 -8.76
CA GLY A 229 21.15 2.47 -9.35
C GLY A 229 21.93 1.61 -8.36
N ASP A 230 21.74 1.83 -7.06
CA ASP A 230 22.47 1.15 -5.98
C ASP A 230 21.84 -0.18 -5.56
N VAL A 231 20.70 -0.55 -6.15
CA VAL A 231 19.93 -1.73 -5.76
C VAL A 231 19.58 -2.57 -7.00
N LEU A 232 19.72 -3.89 -6.88
CA LEU A 232 19.42 -4.83 -7.95
C LEU A 232 17.91 -5.03 -8.14
N MET A 233 17.16 -5.14 -7.03
CA MET A 233 15.71 -5.37 -7.02
C MET A 233 15.04 -4.63 -5.86
N VAL A 234 13.83 -4.15 -6.10
CA VAL A 234 12.95 -3.61 -5.06
C VAL A 234 11.53 -4.14 -5.22
N GLY A 235 10.87 -4.40 -4.11
CA GLY A 235 9.44 -4.64 -4.08
C GLY A 235 8.71 -3.34 -3.73
N ASP A 236 8.01 -2.76 -4.68
CA ASP A 236 7.48 -1.42 -4.50
C ASP A 236 6.06 -1.24 -5.06
N TRP A 237 5.43 -0.15 -4.67
CA TRP A 237 4.10 0.21 -5.15
C TRP A 237 4.13 0.71 -6.59
N PRO A 238 3.11 0.41 -7.40
CA PRO A 238 3.05 0.79 -8.82
C PRO A 238 3.24 2.28 -9.10
N ALA A 239 2.82 3.14 -8.19
CA ALA A 239 2.93 4.60 -8.34
C ALA A 239 4.39 5.10 -8.40
N PHE A 240 5.35 4.40 -7.77
CA PHE A 240 6.77 4.75 -7.91
C PHE A 240 7.30 4.60 -9.34
N TYR A 241 6.61 3.82 -10.18
CA TYR A 241 6.94 3.74 -11.60
C TYR A 241 6.93 5.11 -12.29
N GLY A 242 6.06 6.03 -11.87
CA GLY A 242 6.05 7.41 -12.35
C GLY A 242 7.40 8.11 -12.16
N LEU A 243 8.08 7.85 -11.03
CA LEU A 243 9.41 8.37 -10.73
C LEU A 243 10.51 7.60 -11.47
N TYR A 244 10.38 6.28 -11.60
CA TYR A 244 11.41 5.43 -12.23
C TYR A 244 11.55 5.66 -13.73
N ARG A 245 10.50 6.14 -14.40
CA ARG A 245 10.55 6.47 -15.84
C ARG A 245 11.01 7.90 -16.16
N GLN A 246 11.33 8.71 -15.14
CA GLN A 246 11.83 10.08 -15.32
C GLN A 246 13.34 10.05 -15.58
N ARG A 247 13.74 10.40 -16.80
CA ARG A 247 15.15 10.40 -17.24
C ARG A 247 16.02 11.32 -16.37
N GLU A 248 15.48 12.44 -15.96
CA GLU A 248 16.19 13.49 -15.22
C GLU A 248 16.54 13.09 -13.79
N THR A 249 15.76 12.19 -13.19
CA THR A 249 15.88 11.83 -11.77
C THR A 249 16.11 10.35 -11.50
N CYS A 250 16.16 9.52 -12.56
CA CYS A 250 16.39 8.08 -12.46
C CYS A 250 17.58 7.67 -13.31
N ALA A 251 18.70 7.35 -12.67
CA ALA A 251 19.92 6.92 -13.37
C ALA A 251 19.76 5.59 -14.12
N VAL A 252 18.77 4.80 -13.75
CA VAL A 252 18.48 3.47 -14.33
C VAL A 252 17.19 3.44 -15.15
N PHE A 253 16.69 4.59 -15.60
CA PHE A 253 15.37 4.74 -16.22
C PHE A 253 15.13 3.82 -17.43
N ASP A 254 16.18 3.45 -18.18
CA ASP A 254 16.14 2.54 -19.32
C ASP A 254 16.71 1.13 -19.03
N GLN A 255 17.19 0.89 -17.81
CA GLN A 255 17.89 -0.33 -17.38
C GLN A 255 17.04 -1.24 -16.48
N PHE A 256 15.85 -0.82 -16.08
CA PHE A 256 14.96 -1.63 -15.25
C PHE A 256 13.79 -2.20 -16.03
N ASP A 257 13.19 -3.22 -15.45
CA ASP A 257 11.91 -3.78 -15.91
C ASP A 257 11.05 -4.22 -14.72
N VAL A 258 9.85 -4.69 -14.98
CA VAL A 258 8.88 -5.09 -13.97
C VAL A 258 8.50 -6.56 -14.11
N ALA A 259 8.15 -7.17 -12.97
CA ALA A 259 7.65 -8.54 -12.92
C ALA A 259 6.69 -8.73 -11.74
N THR A 260 5.91 -9.80 -11.76
CA THR A 260 5.23 -10.31 -10.57
C THR A 260 6.26 -10.78 -9.55
N TYR A 261 5.91 -10.79 -8.27
CA TYR A 261 6.79 -11.32 -7.24
C TYR A 261 7.15 -12.80 -7.50
N PRO A 262 8.37 -13.23 -7.10
CA PRO A 262 8.80 -14.61 -7.24
C PRO A 262 7.93 -15.57 -6.44
N ALA A 263 7.81 -16.82 -6.92
CA ALA A 263 7.16 -17.87 -6.15
C ALA A 263 8.03 -18.29 -4.94
N GLY A 264 7.37 -18.61 -3.82
CA GLY A 264 8.02 -19.13 -2.61
C GLY A 264 8.13 -20.64 -2.56
N PRO A 265 8.47 -21.21 -1.38
CA PRO A 265 8.63 -22.64 -1.20
C PRO A 265 7.35 -23.45 -1.43
N ALA A 266 6.17 -22.86 -1.24
CA ALA A 266 4.89 -23.48 -1.55
C ALA A 266 4.55 -23.51 -3.06
N GLY A 267 5.42 -22.99 -3.92
CA GLY A 267 5.20 -22.91 -5.38
C GLY A 267 4.19 -21.83 -5.80
N ILE A 268 3.77 -20.97 -4.89
CA ILE A 268 2.79 -19.92 -5.14
C ILE A 268 3.41 -18.52 -5.09
N ARG A 269 2.79 -17.57 -5.78
CA ARG A 269 3.12 -16.14 -5.73
C ARG A 269 2.13 -15.42 -4.84
N ARG A 270 2.59 -14.40 -4.12
CA ARG A 270 1.75 -13.49 -3.33
C ARG A 270 2.36 -12.10 -3.37
N ALA A 271 1.51 -11.09 -3.32
CA ALA A 271 1.91 -9.70 -3.22
C ALA A 271 0.96 -8.94 -2.29
N TYR A 272 1.52 -8.12 -1.43
CA TYR A 272 0.76 -7.25 -0.55
C TYR A 272 -0.01 -6.22 -1.37
N ALA A 273 -1.31 -6.11 -1.09
CA ALA A 273 -2.20 -5.21 -1.79
C ALA A 273 -3.03 -4.36 -0.82
N GLY A 274 -3.39 -3.18 -1.26
CA GLY A 274 -4.22 -2.25 -0.52
C GLY A 274 -4.54 -1.01 -1.34
N GLY A 275 -5.39 -0.14 -0.82
CA GLY A 275 -5.80 1.05 -1.54
C GLY A 275 -6.04 2.24 -0.64
N HIS A 276 -5.62 3.40 -1.12
CA HIS A 276 -6.01 4.67 -0.52
C HIS A 276 -7.42 5.04 -0.96
N THR A 277 -8.09 5.75 -0.09
CA THR A 277 -9.50 6.08 -0.22
C THR A 277 -9.75 7.49 0.29
N PHE A 278 -10.92 8.02 -0.04
CA PHE A 278 -11.45 9.26 0.52
C PHE A 278 -12.66 8.94 1.40
N ALA A 279 -12.73 9.56 2.56
CA ALA A 279 -13.84 9.44 3.49
C ALA A 279 -14.30 10.81 3.99
N ILE A 280 -15.56 10.90 4.41
CA ILE A 280 -16.19 12.11 4.94
C ILE A 280 -16.35 11.94 6.46
N PRO A 281 -15.66 12.75 7.28
CA PRO A 281 -15.88 12.73 8.73
C PRO A 281 -17.29 13.17 9.11
N LYS A 282 -17.84 12.57 10.18
CA LYS A 282 -19.13 13.04 10.76
C LYS A 282 -19.07 14.48 11.28
N ALA A 283 -17.88 14.94 11.64
CA ALA A 283 -17.62 16.30 12.12
C ALA A 283 -17.39 17.31 10.99
N ALA A 284 -17.49 16.91 9.71
CA ALA A 284 -17.35 17.80 8.56
C ALA A 284 -18.32 18.99 8.66
N ARG A 285 -17.82 20.18 8.30
CA ARG A 285 -18.65 21.42 8.30
C ARG A 285 -19.51 21.52 7.05
N ASP A 286 -18.99 21.03 5.91
CA ASP A 286 -19.72 20.92 4.64
C ASP A 286 -19.55 19.49 4.08
N PRO A 287 -20.28 18.50 4.64
CA PRO A 287 -20.18 17.11 4.18
C PRO A 287 -20.59 16.92 2.71
N ASP A 288 -21.53 17.75 2.21
CA ASP A 288 -21.94 17.72 0.81
C ASP A 288 -20.82 18.21 -0.12
N GLY A 289 -20.12 19.27 0.29
CA GLY A 289 -18.93 19.77 -0.41
C GLY A 289 -17.79 18.77 -0.39
N GLY A 290 -17.53 18.16 0.76
CA GLY A 290 -16.55 17.08 0.91
C GLY A 290 -16.87 15.89 0.00
N LEU A 291 -18.13 15.46 -0.06
CA LEU A 291 -18.57 14.39 -0.94
C LEU A 291 -18.45 14.77 -2.43
N ALA A 292 -18.80 15.99 -2.79
CA ALA A 292 -18.63 16.47 -4.17
C ALA A 292 -17.15 16.44 -4.59
N LEU A 293 -16.24 16.83 -3.69
CA LEU A 293 -14.81 16.72 -3.92
C LEU A 293 -14.35 15.27 -4.02
N ALA A 294 -14.81 14.36 -3.14
CA ALA A 294 -14.50 12.93 -3.21
C ALA A 294 -14.93 12.32 -4.56
N LYS A 295 -16.13 12.63 -5.04
CA LYS A 295 -16.64 12.21 -6.35
C LYS A 295 -15.80 12.78 -7.50
N TYR A 296 -15.38 14.03 -7.42
CA TYR A 296 -14.48 14.65 -8.40
C TYR A 296 -13.13 13.94 -8.42
N LEU A 297 -12.51 13.76 -7.26
CA LEU A 297 -11.18 13.13 -7.14
C LEU A 297 -11.17 11.64 -7.54
N THR A 298 -12.32 11.00 -7.56
CA THR A 298 -12.48 9.61 -8.04
C THR A 298 -13.15 9.54 -9.43
N SER A 299 -13.29 10.68 -10.11
CA SER A 299 -13.89 10.74 -11.45
C SER A 299 -13.00 10.09 -12.52
N PRO A 300 -13.57 9.68 -13.66
CA PRO A 300 -12.78 9.09 -14.76
C PRO A 300 -11.63 9.98 -15.25
N SER A 301 -11.82 11.31 -15.30
CA SER A 301 -10.78 12.25 -15.73
C SER A 301 -9.60 12.32 -14.77
N VAL A 302 -9.87 12.37 -13.46
CA VAL A 302 -8.85 12.37 -12.42
C VAL A 302 -8.14 11.02 -12.38
N GLN A 303 -8.87 9.92 -12.42
CA GLN A 303 -8.30 8.57 -12.46
C GLN A 303 -7.39 8.35 -13.68
N TRP A 304 -7.77 8.91 -14.84
CA TRP A 304 -6.92 8.90 -16.02
C TRP A 304 -5.61 9.66 -15.80
N HIS A 305 -5.69 10.86 -15.21
CA HIS A 305 -4.50 11.68 -14.93
C HIS A 305 -3.57 10.99 -13.92
N GLU A 306 -4.10 10.53 -12.79
CA GLU A 306 -3.31 9.82 -11.77
C GLU A 306 -2.65 8.55 -12.32
N ALA A 307 -3.32 7.81 -13.19
CA ALA A 307 -2.77 6.60 -13.77
C ALA A 307 -1.75 6.88 -14.89
N SER A 308 -2.02 7.86 -15.78
CA SER A 308 -1.14 8.13 -16.92
C SER A 308 0.10 8.95 -16.55
N VAL A 309 -0.01 9.87 -15.59
CA VAL A 309 1.09 10.73 -15.12
C VAL A 309 1.74 10.14 -13.88
N GLY A 310 0.95 9.85 -12.84
CA GLY A 310 1.41 9.39 -11.54
C GLY A 310 1.73 7.89 -11.46
N GLY A 311 1.26 7.08 -12.41
CA GLY A 311 1.49 5.63 -12.39
C GLY A 311 0.61 4.85 -11.41
N HIS A 312 -0.39 5.47 -10.79
CA HIS A 312 -1.36 4.79 -9.93
C HIS A 312 -2.20 3.76 -10.70
N THR A 313 -2.62 2.72 -10.01
CA THR A 313 -3.58 1.75 -10.58
C THR A 313 -4.98 2.32 -10.43
N PRO A 314 -5.70 2.57 -11.54
CA PRO A 314 -7.04 3.13 -11.47
C PRO A 314 -8.03 2.12 -10.88
N VAL A 315 -9.02 2.64 -10.18
CA VAL A 315 -10.09 1.84 -9.56
C VAL A 315 -11.37 1.82 -10.40
N ARG A 316 -11.37 2.50 -11.56
CA ARG A 316 -12.44 2.47 -12.54
C ARG A 316 -12.10 1.54 -13.70
N GLN A 317 -13.02 0.62 -14.00
CA GLN A 317 -12.83 -0.40 -15.05
C GLN A 317 -12.58 0.24 -16.42
N SER A 318 -13.37 1.26 -16.79
CA SER A 318 -13.23 1.99 -18.06
C SER A 318 -11.84 2.63 -18.22
N ILE A 319 -11.27 3.14 -17.14
CA ILE A 319 -9.96 3.80 -17.16
C ILE A 319 -8.84 2.74 -17.19
N PHE A 320 -8.98 1.65 -16.45
CA PHE A 320 -8.03 0.55 -16.48
C PHE A 320 -7.89 -0.02 -17.90
N GLU A 321 -9.01 -0.32 -18.56
CA GLU A 321 -9.01 -0.79 -19.95
C GLU A 321 -8.44 0.24 -20.93
N LYS A 322 -8.80 1.51 -20.77
CA LYS A 322 -8.27 2.58 -21.60
C LYS A 322 -6.75 2.70 -21.49
N ILE A 323 -6.18 2.60 -20.29
CA ILE A 323 -4.73 2.64 -20.08
C ILE A 323 -4.06 1.45 -20.75
N LYS A 324 -4.58 0.24 -20.58
CA LYS A 324 -4.06 -0.96 -21.24
C LYS A 324 -3.99 -0.80 -22.76
N MET A 325 -5.04 -0.21 -23.38
CA MET A 325 -5.10 -0.03 -24.83
C MET A 325 -4.17 1.06 -25.37
N THR A 326 -3.79 2.04 -24.55
CA THR A 326 -3.02 3.21 -24.99
C THR A 326 -1.53 3.13 -24.70
N GLN A 327 -1.12 2.18 -23.87
CA GLN A 327 0.27 2.01 -23.46
C GLN A 327 1.01 0.99 -24.35
N SER A 328 2.33 1.12 -24.43
CA SER A 328 3.21 0.22 -25.18
C SER A 328 4.51 -0.05 -24.43
N GLY A 329 5.30 -1.04 -24.87
CA GLY A 329 6.59 -1.36 -24.27
C GLY A 329 6.49 -1.70 -22.79
N ARG A 330 7.34 -1.09 -21.95
CA ARG A 330 7.40 -1.33 -20.51
C ARG A 330 6.12 -0.88 -19.79
N ASP A 331 5.47 0.19 -20.25
CA ASP A 331 4.21 0.66 -19.68
C ASP A 331 3.09 -0.38 -19.84
N ALA A 332 2.96 -0.96 -21.04
CA ALA A 332 2.01 -2.05 -21.28
C ALA A 332 2.34 -3.30 -20.46
N LYS A 333 3.63 -3.67 -20.38
CA LYS A 333 4.08 -4.79 -19.54
C LYS A 333 3.71 -4.57 -18.08
N ARG A 334 3.93 -3.36 -17.54
CA ARG A 334 3.55 -3.02 -16.17
C ARG A 334 2.07 -3.24 -15.92
N MET A 335 1.20 -2.81 -16.84
CA MET A 335 -0.24 -3.02 -16.69
C MET A 335 -0.62 -4.50 -16.70
N ALA A 336 0.00 -5.31 -17.55
CA ALA A 336 -0.22 -6.75 -17.55
C ALA A 336 0.24 -7.42 -16.23
N VAL A 337 1.43 -7.03 -15.72
CA VAL A 337 1.94 -7.51 -14.41
C VAL A 337 1.01 -7.10 -13.27
N LEU A 338 0.48 -5.88 -13.28
CA LEU A 338 -0.47 -5.40 -12.27
C LEU A 338 -1.78 -6.16 -12.32
N GLU A 339 -2.35 -6.35 -13.52
CA GLU A 339 -3.60 -7.12 -13.68
C GLU A 339 -3.44 -8.55 -13.17
N GLU A 340 -2.36 -9.23 -13.57
CA GLU A 340 -2.04 -10.57 -13.09
C GLU A 340 -1.88 -10.59 -11.56
N THR A 341 -1.12 -9.63 -11.00
CA THR A 341 -0.87 -9.56 -9.57
C THR A 341 -2.16 -9.33 -8.78
N VAL A 342 -2.98 -8.35 -9.19
CA VAL A 342 -4.23 -8.01 -8.49
C VAL A 342 -5.24 -9.15 -8.58
N THR A 343 -5.34 -9.81 -9.73
CA THR A 343 -6.35 -10.86 -9.94
C THR A 343 -5.98 -12.21 -9.33
N GLN A 344 -4.68 -12.55 -9.31
CA GLN A 344 -4.23 -13.90 -8.93
C GLN A 344 -3.43 -13.95 -7.63
N TYR A 345 -2.69 -12.89 -7.27
CA TYR A 345 -1.67 -12.95 -6.22
C TYR A 345 -1.89 -11.97 -5.07
N ALA A 346 -2.83 -11.04 -5.19
CA ALA A 346 -3.05 -10.00 -4.17
C ALA A 346 -3.47 -10.59 -2.82
N MET A 347 -2.73 -10.20 -1.78
CA MET A 347 -3.06 -10.44 -0.37
C MET A 347 -3.48 -9.12 0.26
N ILE A 348 -4.64 -9.13 0.89
CA ILE A 348 -5.22 -7.96 1.54
C ILE A 348 -5.33 -8.28 3.02
N PRO A 349 -4.80 -7.42 3.91
CA PRO A 349 -4.96 -7.60 5.35
C PRO A 349 -6.44 -7.62 5.77
N PRO A 350 -6.81 -8.35 6.82
CA PRO A 350 -8.18 -8.40 7.29
C PRO A 350 -8.66 -7.02 7.76
N LYS A 351 -9.95 -6.73 7.53
CA LYS A 351 -10.59 -5.46 7.90
C LYS A 351 -11.24 -5.57 9.28
N PHE A 352 -10.58 -5.06 10.32
CA PHE A 352 -11.18 -4.95 11.66
C PHE A 352 -10.53 -3.79 12.46
N ALA A 353 -11.26 -3.28 13.45
CA ALA A 353 -10.89 -2.04 14.14
C ALA A 353 -9.51 -2.08 14.83
N LYS A 354 -9.15 -3.23 15.42
CA LYS A 354 -7.85 -3.40 16.11
C LYS A 354 -6.67 -3.68 15.16
N TYR A 355 -6.90 -3.76 13.83
CA TYR A 355 -5.84 -4.13 12.88
C TYR A 355 -4.58 -3.24 12.94
N PRO A 356 -4.66 -1.89 13.08
CA PRO A 356 -3.46 -1.06 13.18
C PRO A 356 -2.53 -1.47 14.33
N LEU A 357 -3.09 -1.75 15.50
CA LEU A 357 -2.31 -2.23 16.65
C LEU A 357 -1.66 -3.60 16.38
N ILE A 358 -2.37 -4.49 15.69
CA ILE A 358 -1.81 -5.80 15.31
C ILE A 358 -0.65 -5.63 14.33
N GLU A 359 -0.79 -4.76 13.34
CA GLU A 359 0.26 -4.47 12.38
C GLU A 359 1.54 -3.96 13.08
N ASP A 360 1.39 -3.10 14.10
CA ASP A 360 2.51 -2.59 14.90
C ASP A 360 3.22 -3.71 15.68
N ILE A 361 2.47 -4.62 16.28
CA ILE A 361 3.04 -5.78 16.97
C ILE A 361 3.84 -6.65 15.99
N LEU A 362 3.30 -6.86 14.80
CA LEU A 362 3.92 -7.74 13.79
C LEU A 362 5.21 -7.15 13.23
N TRP A 363 5.21 -5.90 12.74
CA TRP A 363 6.43 -5.36 12.15
C TRP A 363 7.55 -5.18 13.18
N ALA A 364 7.23 -4.81 14.44
CA ALA A 364 8.22 -4.71 15.50
C ALA A 364 8.85 -6.08 15.81
N GLY A 365 8.06 -7.15 15.81
CA GLY A 365 8.58 -8.52 15.95
C GLY A 365 9.48 -8.92 14.79
N VAL A 366 9.10 -8.61 13.55
CA VAL A 366 9.93 -8.88 12.36
C VAL A 366 11.29 -8.21 12.46
N GLN A 367 11.37 -6.96 12.92
CA GLN A 367 12.67 -6.30 13.15
C GLN A 367 13.54 -7.07 14.16
N GLN A 368 12.96 -7.56 15.27
CA GLN A 368 13.70 -8.33 16.27
C GLN A 368 14.28 -9.62 15.67
N ALA A 369 13.52 -10.33 14.85
CA ALA A 369 14.01 -11.51 14.15
C ALA A 369 15.11 -11.17 13.15
N MET A 370 14.97 -10.10 12.37
CA MET A 370 15.94 -9.71 11.36
C MET A 370 17.31 -9.37 11.93
N THR A 371 17.38 -8.78 13.12
CA THR A 371 18.63 -8.47 13.81
C THR A 371 19.30 -9.72 14.43
N GLY A 372 18.58 -10.83 14.52
CA GLY A 372 19.04 -12.03 15.23
C GLY A 372 19.00 -11.92 16.75
N ALA A 373 18.31 -10.91 17.29
CA ALA A 373 18.11 -10.76 18.74
C ALA A 373 17.29 -11.90 19.34
N GLN A 374 16.42 -12.50 18.53
CA GLN A 374 15.59 -13.66 18.87
C GLN A 374 15.55 -14.61 17.67
N THR A 375 15.37 -15.89 17.92
CA THR A 375 15.13 -16.86 16.85
C THR A 375 13.75 -16.62 16.21
N PRO A 376 13.53 -16.99 14.94
CA PRO A 376 12.23 -16.91 14.30
C PRO A 376 11.09 -17.52 15.13
N LYS A 377 11.32 -18.69 15.73
CA LYS A 377 10.34 -19.41 16.53
C LYS A 377 9.98 -18.67 17.82
N GLU A 378 10.97 -18.14 18.53
CA GLU A 378 10.74 -17.33 19.74
C GLU A 378 9.99 -16.06 19.40
N THR A 379 10.37 -15.39 18.32
CA THR A 379 9.72 -14.17 17.84
C THR A 379 8.25 -14.43 17.49
N LEU A 380 7.94 -15.48 16.73
CA LEU A 380 6.56 -15.84 16.36
C LEU A 380 5.71 -16.14 17.60
N SER A 381 6.24 -16.87 18.57
CA SER A 381 5.53 -17.19 19.81
C SER A 381 5.22 -15.93 20.63
N LEU A 382 6.17 -14.98 20.68
CA LEU A 382 5.97 -13.71 21.37
C LEU A 382 4.97 -12.81 20.64
N MET A 383 5.07 -12.72 19.31
CA MET A 383 4.12 -11.98 18.48
C MET A 383 2.71 -12.53 18.64
N GLU A 384 2.53 -13.86 18.55
CA GLU A 384 1.22 -14.51 18.72
C GLU A 384 0.61 -14.20 20.08
N LYS A 385 1.41 -14.30 21.16
CA LYS A 385 0.95 -13.96 22.51
C LYS A 385 0.44 -12.50 22.56
N LYS A 386 1.23 -11.54 22.08
CA LYS A 386 0.85 -10.11 22.07
C LYS A 386 -0.39 -9.84 21.21
N VAL A 387 -0.50 -10.52 20.06
CA VAL A 387 -1.68 -10.39 19.20
C VAL A 387 -2.94 -10.93 19.90
N ARG A 388 -2.86 -12.09 20.54
CA ARG A 388 -3.99 -12.63 21.33
C ARG A 388 -4.39 -11.70 22.47
N GLU A 389 -3.43 -11.13 23.20
CA GLU A 389 -3.68 -10.14 24.26
C GLU A 389 -4.35 -8.87 23.70
N ALA A 390 -3.93 -8.39 22.52
CA ALA A 390 -4.52 -7.21 21.87
C ALA A 390 -5.93 -7.48 21.33
N LEU A 391 -6.25 -8.72 20.94
CA LEU A 391 -7.57 -9.10 20.44
C LEU A 391 -8.59 -9.34 21.56
N ALA A 392 -8.14 -9.78 22.75
CA ALA A 392 -8.98 -9.92 23.92
C ALA A 392 -9.55 -8.58 24.40
#